data_f2f61ed80ca3480fc342d61d5417d647
#
_entry.id   f2f61ed80ca3480fc342d61d5417d647
#
_cell.length_a   1.000
_cell.length_b   1.000
_cell.length_c   1.000
_cell.angle_alpha   90.00
_cell.angle_beta   90.00
_cell.angle_gamma   90.00
#
_symmetry.space_group_name_H-M   'P 1'
#
loop_
_entity.id
_entity.type
_entity.pdbx_description
1 polymer ?
#
loop_
_entity_poly.entity_id
_entity_poly.type
_entity_poly.pdbx_seq_one_letter_code
_entity_poly.pdbx_strand_id
1 'polypeptide(L)' 'MKVEFGAMEETAIPGFKGGEGVTHARMFADGRNRIMRGRLEPGCSIGLHTHEGSSEIVYVLSGTGKALYGGGEERLAPGD' A
#
# COMPACT_ATOMS: atom_id res chain seq x y z
N MET A 1 -17.60 -12.95 3.52
CA MET A 1 -16.92 -12.25 4.64
C MET A 1 -16.80 -10.77 4.30
N LYS A 2 -16.92 -9.94 5.27
CA LYS A 2 -16.83 -8.49 5.12
C LYS A 2 -15.64 -7.97 5.92
N VAL A 3 -14.81 -7.14 5.30
CA VAL A 3 -13.70 -6.47 5.99
C VAL A 3 -14.07 -5.00 6.17
N GLU A 4 -14.21 -4.58 7.42
CA GLU A 4 -14.61 -3.21 7.75
C GLU A 4 -13.40 -2.38 8.13
N PHE A 5 -12.72 -1.83 7.14
CA PHE A 5 -11.52 -1.01 7.37
C PHE A 5 -11.81 0.22 8.24
N GLY A 6 -13.01 0.79 8.13
CA GLY A 6 -13.38 1.93 8.95
C GLY A 6 -13.42 1.66 10.44
N ALA A 7 -13.57 0.40 10.85
CA ALA A 7 -13.58 -0.02 12.25
C ALA A 7 -12.19 -0.45 12.75
N MET A 8 -11.19 -0.50 11.89
CA MET A 8 -9.83 -0.90 12.25
C MET A 8 -9.00 0.29 12.68
N GLU A 9 -8.06 0.05 13.60
CA GLU A 9 -7.06 1.04 13.94
C GLU A 9 -6.05 1.19 12.81
N GLU A 10 -5.67 2.42 12.55
CA GLU A 10 -4.62 2.74 11.60
C GLU A 10 -3.26 2.63 12.30
N THR A 11 -2.35 1.88 11.70
CA THR A 11 -0.98 1.73 12.20
C THR A 11 -0.05 2.59 11.37
N ALA A 12 0.80 3.38 12.04
CA ALA A 12 1.82 4.18 11.39
C ALA A 12 3.11 3.37 11.28
N ILE A 13 3.63 3.19 10.08
CA ILE A 13 4.82 2.40 9.81
C ILE A 13 5.89 3.31 9.20
N PRO A 14 6.87 3.79 10.01
CA PRO A 14 7.95 4.61 9.46
C PRO A 14 8.88 3.78 8.58
N GLY A 15 9.29 4.35 7.45
CA GLY A 15 10.24 3.71 6.54
C GLY A 15 9.78 2.36 6.02
N PHE A 16 8.49 2.18 5.76
CA PHE A 16 7.93 0.88 5.36
C PHE A 16 8.64 0.34 4.12
N LYS A 17 9.20 -0.87 4.23
CA LYS A 17 10.00 -1.50 3.18
C LYS A 17 11.19 -0.64 2.72
N GLY A 18 11.72 0.21 3.59
CA GLY A 18 12.79 1.12 3.25
C GLY A 18 12.35 2.40 2.56
N GLY A 19 11.05 2.68 2.55
CA GLY A 19 10.51 3.89 1.93
C GLY A 19 10.72 5.15 2.76
N GLU A 20 10.29 6.26 2.21
CA GLU A 20 10.41 7.59 2.81
C GLU A 20 9.15 7.94 3.62
N GLY A 21 9.35 8.55 4.78
CA GLY A 21 8.27 9.00 5.65
C GLY A 21 7.52 7.85 6.30
N VAL A 22 6.22 8.01 6.43
CA VAL A 22 5.36 7.08 7.16
C VAL A 22 4.25 6.55 6.26
N THR A 23 4.06 5.24 6.28
CA THR A 23 2.89 4.59 5.69
C THR A 23 1.86 4.36 6.79
N HIS A 24 0.63 4.80 6.58
CA HIS A 24 -0.48 4.55 7.49
C HIS A 24 -1.31 3.41 6.92
N ALA A 25 -1.52 2.37 7.70
CA ALA A 25 -2.14 1.17 7.19
C ALA A 25 -3.20 0.60 8.13
N ARG A 26 -4.27 0.09 7.55
CA ARG A 26 -5.26 -0.74 8.19
C ARG A 26 -5.18 -2.10 7.51
N MET A 27 -4.87 -3.13 8.26
CA MET A 27 -4.48 -4.41 7.69
C MET A 27 -5.32 -5.55 8.23
N PHE A 28 -5.83 -6.37 7.32
CA PHE A 28 -6.49 -7.62 7.63
C PHE A 28 -5.68 -8.77 7.03
N ALA A 29 -5.50 -9.83 7.79
CA ALA A 29 -4.80 -11.01 7.30
C ALA A 29 -5.52 -12.28 7.75
N ASP A 30 -5.59 -13.26 6.86
CA ASP A 30 -6.00 -14.61 7.19
C ASP A 30 -4.89 -15.59 6.79
N GLY A 31 -5.15 -16.90 6.79
CA GLY A 31 -4.15 -17.90 6.48
C GLY A 31 -3.65 -17.88 5.03
N ARG A 32 -4.33 -17.19 4.13
CA ARG A 32 -4.02 -17.15 2.69
C ARG A 32 -3.77 -15.76 2.15
N ASN A 33 -4.45 -14.78 2.69
CA ASN A 33 -4.50 -13.44 2.09
C ASN A 33 -4.20 -12.37 3.11
N ARG A 34 -3.67 -11.27 2.60
CA ARG A 34 -3.52 -10.04 3.36
C ARG A 34 -4.13 -8.91 2.54
N ILE A 35 -5.01 -8.14 3.18
CA ILE A 35 -5.65 -6.98 2.57
C ILE A 35 -5.29 -5.77 3.39
N MET A 36 -4.80 -4.73 2.73
CA MET A 36 -4.36 -3.52 3.41
C MET A 36 -5.01 -2.31 2.74
N ARG A 37 -5.57 -1.43 3.57
CA ARG A 37 -5.91 -0.09 3.13
C ARG A 37 -4.80 0.83 3.61
N GLY A 38 -3.99 1.30 2.67
CA GLY A 38 -2.84 2.15 2.96
C GLY A 38 -3.11 3.61 2.63
N ARG A 39 -2.45 4.49 3.37
CA ARG A 39 -2.47 5.92 3.14
C ARG A 39 -1.05 6.46 3.21
N LEU A 40 -0.67 7.22 2.19
CA LEU A 40 0.60 7.94 2.14
C LEU A 40 0.32 9.43 2.04
N GLU A 41 0.97 10.20 2.89
CA GLU A 41 0.95 11.65 2.76
C GLU A 41 1.91 12.09 1.66
N PRO A 42 1.75 13.32 1.10
CA PRO A 42 2.66 13.80 0.06
C PRO A 42 4.13 13.70 0.49
N GLY A 43 4.96 13.19 -0.40
CA GLY A 43 6.38 13.00 -0.14
C GLY A 43 6.75 11.69 0.54
N CYS A 44 5.77 10.90 0.95
CA CYS A 44 6.02 9.59 1.57
C CYS A 44 5.98 8.47 0.54
N SER A 45 6.69 7.39 0.82
CA SER A 45 6.74 6.25 -0.09
C SER A 45 6.88 4.92 0.65
N ILE A 46 6.45 3.85 -0.01
CA ILE A 46 6.77 2.48 0.38
C ILE A 46 8.01 2.08 -0.43
N GLY A 47 9.00 1.50 0.24
CA GLY A 47 10.25 1.13 -0.41
C GLY A 47 10.09 0.04 -1.45
N LEU A 48 11.07 -0.05 -2.34
CA LEU A 48 11.10 -1.10 -3.36
C LEU A 48 11.29 -2.46 -2.71
N HIS A 49 10.47 -3.42 -3.11
CA HIS A 49 10.56 -4.79 -2.60
C HIS A 49 10.06 -5.77 -3.66
N THR A 50 10.49 -7.01 -3.52
CA THR A 50 10.10 -8.09 -4.43
C THR A 50 9.21 -9.07 -3.68
N HIS A 51 8.12 -9.49 -4.31
CA HIS A 51 7.26 -10.56 -3.80
C HIS A 51 7.65 -11.87 -4.45
N GLU A 52 7.97 -12.86 -3.63
CA GLU A 52 8.24 -14.22 -4.08
C GLU A 52 7.13 -15.15 -3.65
N GLY A 53 6.59 -15.91 -4.60
CA GLY A 53 5.51 -16.86 -4.33
C GLY A 53 4.16 -16.22 -4.05
N SER A 54 4.03 -14.90 -4.26
CA SER A 54 2.77 -14.17 -4.06
C SER A 54 2.63 -13.06 -5.08
N SER A 55 1.42 -12.54 -5.20
CA SER A 55 1.14 -11.39 -6.05
C SER A 55 0.44 -10.31 -5.26
N GLU A 56 0.54 -9.08 -5.75
CA GLU A 56 -0.07 -7.93 -5.12
C GLU A 56 -0.92 -7.18 -6.14
N ILE A 57 -2.14 -6.83 -5.71
CA ILE A 57 -3.05 -6.01 -6.50
C ILE A 57 -3.24 -4.70 -5.74
N VAL A 58 -3.02 -3.58 -6.42
CA VAL A 58 -3.17 -2.25 -5.83
C VAL A 58 -4.28 -1.51 -6.55
N TYR A 59 -5.23 -1.00 -5.79
CA TYR A 59 -6.31 -0.17 -6.31
C TYR A 59 -6.26 1.20 -5.65
N VAL A 60 -6.24 2.25 -6.45
CA VAL A 60 -6.14 3.63 -5.96
C VAL A 60 -7.53 4.18 -5.66
N LEU A 61 -7.78 4.52 -4.40
CA LEU A 61 -9.06 5.06 -3.95
C LEU A 61 -9.13 6.58 -4.13
N SER A 62 -8.07 7.27 -3.80
CA SER A 62 -8.02 8.74 -3.89
C SER A 62 -6.58 9.22 -3.98
N GLY A 63 -6.40 10.47 -4.38
CA GLY A 63 -5.09 11.06 -4.53
C GLY A 63 -4.37 10.62 -5.79
N THR A 64 -3.12 11.02 -5.91
CA THR A 64 -2.26 10.66 -7.04
C THR A 64 -0.89 10.24 -6.54
N GLY A 65 -0.22 9.43 -7.31
CA GLY A 65 1.12 8.97 -6.98
C GLY A 65 1.78 8.35 -8.18
N LYS A 66 2.83 7.60 -7.93
CA LYS A 66 3.51 6.84 -8.97
C LYS A 66 4.07 5.54 -8.41
N ALA A 67 4.14 4.53 -9.25
CA ALA A 67 4.78 3.26 -8.96
C ALA A 67 6.08 3.17 -9.75
N LEU A 68 7.15 2.77 -9.08
CA LEU A 68 8.44 2.52 -9.70
C LEU A 68 8.68 1.02 -9.78
N TYR A 69 9.13 0.55 -10.91
CA TYR A 69 9.45 -0.86 -11.12
C TYR A 69 10.67 -0.99 -12.02
N GLY A 70 11.19 -2.20 -12.19
CA GLY A 70 12.42 -2.42 -12.93
C GLY A 70 12.43 -1.92 -14.37
N GLY A 71 11.26 -1.79 -15.02
CA GLY A 71 11.11 -1.28 -16.39
C GLY A 71 10.77 0.20 -16.49
N GLY A 72 10.56 0.92 -15.38
CA GLY A 72 10.20 2.34 -15.44
C GLY A 72 9.31 2.81 -14.31
N GLU A 73 8.42 3.74 -14.61
CA GLU A 73 7.47 4.26 -13.64
C GLU A 73 6.09 4.42 -14.28
N GLU A 74 5.07 4.34 -13.44
CA GLU A 74 3.68 4.51 -13.83
C GLU A 74 3.00 5.51 -12.92
N ARG A 75 2.26 6.44 -13.49
CA ARG A 75 1.43 7.36 -12.71
C ARG A 75 0.16 6.68 -12.29
N LEU A 76 -0.26 6.96 -11.06
CA LEU A 76 -1.45 6.38 -10.45
C LEU A 76 -2.47 7.47 -10.15
N ALA A 77 -3.73 7.19 -10.44
CA ALA A 77 -4.85 8.06 -10.15
C ALA A 77 -6.03 7.23 -9.63
N PRO A 78 -7.05 7.86 -9.03
CA PRO A 78 -8.20 7.10 -8.52
C PRO A 78 -8.82 6.22 -9.61
N GLY A 79 -9.09 4.97 -9.25
CA GLY A 79 -9.62 3.98 -10.17
C GLY A 79 -8.59 3.12 -10.88
N ASP A 80 -7.30 3.39 -10.66
CA ASP A 80 -6.22 2.61 -11.28
C ASP A 80 -5.83 1.38 -10.46
#